data_4a4616dd6bf0d63bd485514c0e83497f
#
_entry.id   4a4616dd6bf0d63bd485514c0e83497f
#
_cell.length_a   1.000
_cell.length_b   1.000
_cell.length_c   1.000
_cell.angle_alpha   90.00
_cell.angle_beta   90.00
_cell.angle_gamma   90.00
#
_symmetry.space_group_name_H-M   'P 1'
#
loop_
_entity.id
_entity.type
_entity.pdbx_description
1 polymer ?
#
loop_
_entity_poly.entity_id
_entity_poly.type
_entity_poly.pdbx_seq_one_letter_code
_entity_poly.pdbx_strand_id
1 'polypeptide(L)'
;MDLTVRERILEATYACVARYGLAKTTIEDAAREARLSRATVYRYFPGGKEQLVREVIAWEMGRFFGRLAEAVAGATDFGHLLEEALFFAHRAVEDHAVLQKILVTEPERLLPQLTVESQRVLAFIAAFLVPYLEREQLRPGMTPERAAEYVSRMLLSFIGQQGRWDLGDRAQVARLVRSELLPGVLDVTSAT
;
A
#
# COMPACT_ATOMS: atom_id res chain seq x y z
N MET A 1 -21.11 0.91 11.73
CA MET A 1 -21.34 -0.20 10.77
C MET A 1 -20.79 -1.46 11.42
N ASP A 2 -21.67 -2.47 11.65
CA ASP A 2 -21.21 -3.71 12.30
C ASP A 2 -20.30 -4.49 11.36
N LEU A 3 -19.14 -4.92 11.85
CA LEU A 3 -18.19 -5.74 11.11
C LEU A 3 -18.80 -7.10 10.77
N THR A 4 -18.57 -7.58 9.58
CA THR A 4 -18.89 -8.97 9.21
C THR A 4 -18.08 -9.95 10.08
N VAL A 5 -18.55 -11.19 10.18
CA VAL A 5 -17.80 -12.24 10.92
C VAL A 5 -16.38 -12.40 10.38
N ARG A 6 -16.22 -12.29 9.05
CA ARG A 6 -14.91 -12.39 8.39
C ARG A 6 -13.99 -11.24 8.79
N GLU A 7 -14.48 -10.01 8.75
CA GLU A 7 -13.71 -8.82 9.15
C GLU A 7 -13.34 -8.87 10.64
N ARG A 8 -14.24 -9.32 11.52
CA ARG A 8 -13.93 -9.53 12.94
C ARG A 8 -12.77 -10.50 13.16
N ILE A 9 -12.70 -11.59 12.36
CA ILE A 9 -11.59 -12.54 12.44
C ILE A 9 -10.29 -11.89 11.94
N LEU A 10 -10.32 -11.11 10.86
CA LEU A 10 -9.16 -10.40 10.33
C LEU A 10 -8.63 -9.37 11.33
N GLU A 11 -9.51 -8.55 11.90
CA GLU A 11 -9.15 -7.55 12.91
C GLU A 11 -8.56 -8.20 14.17
N ALA A 12 -9.19 -9.27 14.68
CA ALA A 12 -8.68 -10.03 15.81
C ALA A 12 -7.30 -10.66 15.51
N THR A 13 -7.11 -11.16 14.29
CA THR A 13 -5.83 -11.71 13.87
C THR A 13 -4.76 -10.63 13.80
N TYR A 14 -5.09 -9.46 13.24
CA TYR A 14 -4.19 -8.32 13.24
C TYR A 14 -3.76 -7.92 14.66
N ALA A 15 -4.71 -7.84 15.61
CA ALA A 15 -4.40 -7.55 17.01
C ALA A 15 -3.47 -8.60 17.65
N CYS A 16 -3.66 -9.89 17.31
CA CYS A 16 -2.75 -10.96 17.76
C CYS A 16 -1.35 -10.80 17.14
N VAL A 17 -1.26 -10.50 15.84
CA VAL A 17 0.01 -10.24 15.15
C VAL A 17 0.74 -9.04 15.75
N ALA A 18 0.04 -7.96 16.04
CA ALA A 18 0.60 -6.78 16.72
C ALA A 18 1.21 -7.13 18.08
N ARG A 19 0.55 -8.01 18.83
CA ARG A 19 0.95 -8.43 20.19
C ARG A 19 2.07 -9.45 20.17
N TYR A 20 1.93 -10.50 19.38
CA TYR A 20 2.77 -11.71 19.45
C TYR A 20 3.73 -11.90 18.27
N GLY A 21 3.54 -11.18 17.16
CA GLY A 21 4.22 -11.38 15.87
C GLY A 21 3.55 -12.44 14.99
N LEU A 22 4.01 -12.55 13.75
CA LEU A 22 3.47 -13.51 12.76
C LEU A 22 3.74 -14.97 13.17
N ALA A 23 4.94 -15.26 13.66
CA ALA A 23 5.35 -16.62 14.01
C ALA A 23 4.48 -17.19 15.11
N LYS A 24 4.23 -16.43 16.16
CA LYS A 24 3.55 -16.90 17.39
C LYS A 24 2.05 -16.82 17.35
N THR A 25 1.46 -16.03 16.43
CA THR A 25 0.01 -15.95 16.29
C THR A 25 -0.56 -17.27 15.79
N THR A 26 -1.59 -17.78 16.47
CA THR A 26 -2.27 -19.05 16.15
C THR A 26 -3.74 -18.82 15.77
N ILE A 27 -4.36 -19.83 15.17
CA ILE A 27 -5.83 -19.83 14.90
C ILE A 27 -6.62 -19.73 16.21
N GLU A 28 -6.11 -20.38 17.27
CA GLU A 28 -6.70 -20.33 18.62
C GLU A 28 -6.70 -18.93 19.20
N ASP A 29 -5.62 -18.19 19.02
CA ASP A 29 -5.51 -16.81 19.47
C ASP A 29 -6.50 -15.91 18.72
N ALA A 30 -6.54 -16.03 17.39
CA ALA A 30 -7.48 -15.29 16.54
C ALA A 30 -8.95 -15.62 16.89
N ALA A 31 -9.28 -16.89 17.12
CA ALA A 31 -10.62 -17.30 17.52
C ALA A 31 -11.02 -16.71 18.88
N ARG A 32 -10.11 -16.78 19.86
CA ARG A 32 -10.33 -16.24 21.22
C ARG A 32 -10.51 -14.74 21.18
N GLU A 33 -9.65 -14.01 20.48
CA GLU A 33 -9.70 -12.55 20.32
C GLU A 33 -11.00 -12.11 19.60
N ALA A 34 -11.39 -12.84 18.53
CA ALA A 34 -12.63 -12.60 17.80
C ALA A 34 -13.91 -13.02 18.58
N ARG A 35 -13.78 -13.70 19.73
CA ARG A 35 -14.88 -14.32 20.50
C ARG A 35 -15.68 -15.31 19.64
N LEU A 36 -14.98 -16.15 18.91
CA LEU A 36 -15.54 -17.17 18.03
C LEU A 36 -14.92 -18.55 18.32
N SER A 37 -15.58 -19.63 17.84
CA SER A 37 -14.99 -20.96 17.91
C SER A 37 -13.92 -21.16 16.83
N ARG A 38 -12.93 -22.05 17.10
CA ARG A 38 -11.98 -22.51 16.06
C ARG A 38 -12.69 -23.00 14.79
N ALA A 39 -13.75 -23.77 14.97
CA ALA A 39 -14.53 -24.29 13.85
C ALA A 39 -15.11 -23.17 12.98
N THR A 40 -15.52 -22.06 13.61
CA THR A 40 -15.96 -20.88 12.87
C THR A 40 -14.82 -20.26 12.07
N VAL A 41 -13.63 -20.10 12.65
CA VAL A 41 -12.48 -19.57 11.93
C VAL A 41 -12.10 -20.47 10.75
N TYR A 42 -12.01 -21.78 10.93
CA TYR A 42 -11.71 -22.73 9.84
C TYR A 42 -12.77 -22.74 8.73
N ARG A 43 -14.04 -22.45 9.05
CA ARG A 43 -15.09 -22.32 8.04
C ARG A 43 -14.85 -21.13 7.10
N TYR A 44 -14.34 -20.00 7.60
CA TYR A 44 -14.03 -18.81 6.81
C TYR A 44 -12.64 -18.87 6.18
N PHE A 45 -11.70 -19.56 6.82
CA PHE A 45 -10.29 -19.67 6.41
C PHE A 45 -9.85 -21.14 6.43
N PRO A 46 -10.34 -21.97 5.48
CA PRO A 46 -10.05 -23.41 5.46
C PRO A 46 -8.58 -23.75 5.26
N GLY A 47 -7.79 -22.85 4.63
CA GLY A 47 -6.33 -22.97 4.53
C GLY A 47 -5.57 -22.62 5.81
N GLY A 48 -6.29 -22.44 6.94
CA GLY A 48 -5.71 -22.27 8.25
C GLY A 48 -4.89 -20.98 8.41
N LYS A 49 -3.82 -21.07 9.21
CA LYS A 49 -2.98 -19.92 9.58
C LYS A 49 -2.37 -19.20 8.37
N GLU A 50 -1.88 -19.94 7.38
CA GLU A 50 -1.22 -19.34 6.21
C GLU A 50 -2.21 -18.52 5.39
N GLN A 51 -3.41 -19.03 5.16
CA GLN A 51 -4.46 -18.26 4.49
C GLN A 51 -4.84 -17.03 5.32
N LEU A 52 -5.04 -17.20 6.60
CA LEU A 52 -5.44 -16.12 7.50
C LEU A 52 -4.41 -14.97 7.51
N VAL A 53 -3.11 -15.29 7.56
CA VAL A 53 -2.04 -14.28 7.49
C VAL A 53 -2.05 -13.55 6.15
N ARG A 54 -2.13 -14.27 5.01
CA ARG A 54 -2.23 -13.62 3.70
C ARG A 54 -3.42 -12.67 3.61
N GLU A 55 -4.56 -13.09 4.13
CA GLU A 55 -5.78 -12.28 4.06
C GLU A 55 -5.79 -11.09 5.02
N VAL A 56 -5.11 -11.18 6.15
CA VAL A 56 -4.86 -10.01 7.04
C VAL A 56 -3.98 -8.98 6.33
N ILE A 57 -2.91 -9.44 5.64
CA ILE A 57 -2.05 -8.53 4.86
C ILE A 57 -2.86 -7.85 3.75
N ALA A 58 -3.64 -8.60 2.98
CA ALA A 58 -4.48 -8.04 1.93
C ALA A 58 -5.54 -7.07 2.48
N TRP A 59 -6.11 -7.36 3.64
CA TRP A 59 -7.10 -6.51 4.32
C TRP A 59 -6.46 -5.19 4.80
N GLU A 60 -5.28 -5.24 5.41
CA GLU A 60 -4.53 -4.03 5.80
C GLU A 60 -4.13 -3.19 4.58
N MET A 61 -3.73 -3.83 3.47
CA MET A 61 -3.45 -3.13 2.23
C MET A 61 -4.70 -2.42 1.69
N GLY A 62 -5.86 -3.07 1.72
CA GLY A 62 -7.13 -2.44 1.34
C GLY A 62 -7.44 -1.20 2.17
N ARG A 63 -7.21 -1.26 3.49
CA ARG A 63 -7.37 -0.11 4.40
C ARG A 63 -6.36 1.01 4.09
N PHE A 64 -5.11 0.65 3.80
CA PHE A 64 -4.09 1.62 3.39
C PHE A 64 -4.52 2.36 2.11
N PHE A 65 -4.95 1.65 1.07
CA PHE A 65 -5.39 2.27 -0.18
C PHE A 65 -6.67 3.09 -0.03
N GLY A 66 -7.59 2.69 0.85
CA GLY A 66 -8.76 3.51 1.19
C GLY A 66 -8.35 4.87 1.75
N ARG A 67 -7.45 4.88 2.74
CA ARG A 67 -6.92 6.13 3.32
C ARG A 67 -6.08 6.95 2.34
N LEU A 68 -5.31 6.28 1.47
CA LEU A 68 -4.56 6.95 0.40
C LEU A 68 -5.50 7.66 -0.57
N ALA A 69 -6.58 7.00 -1.00
CA ALA A 69 -7.57 7.61 -1.89
C ALA A 69 -8.23 8.85 -1.26
N GLU A 70 -8.53 8.80 0.05
CA GLU A 70 -9.02 9.96 0.80
C GLU A 70 -7.98 11.10 0.84
N ALA A 71 -6.71 10.76 1.09
CA ALA A 71 -5.63 11.74 1.16
C ALA A 71 -5.42 12.49 -0.16
N VAL A 72 -5.56 11.82 -1.31
CA VAL A 72 -5.37 12.42 -2.63
C VAL A 72 -6.65 13.01 -3.25
N ALA A 73 -7.82 12.85 -2.61
CA ALA A 73 -9.11 13.27 -3.17
C ALA A 73 -9.19 14.78 -3.46
N GLY A 74 -8.40 15.61 -2.76
CA GLY A 74 -8.32 17.06 -2.94
C GLY A 74 -7.24 17.52 -3.93
N ALA A 75 -6.57 16.61 -4.64
CA ALA A 75 -5.52 16.98 -5.58
C ALA A 75 -6.06 17.78 -6.76
N THR A 76 -5.39 18.89 -7.09
CA THR A 76 -5.81 19.83 -8.13
C THR A 76 -5.33 19.43 -9.53
N ASP A 77 -4.22 18.71 -9.60
CA ASP A 77 -3.55 18.25 -10.81
C ASP A 77 -2.78 16.96 -10.56
N PHE A 78 -2.22 16.36 -11.61
CA PHE A 78 -1.50 15.10 -11.51
C PHE A 78 -0.23 15.19 -10.67
N GLY A 79 0.50 16.31 -10.74
CA GLY A 79 1.68 16.53 -9.91
C GLY A 79 1.33 16.57 -8.43
N HIS A 80 0.33 17.35 -8.05
CA HIS A 80 -0.17 17.44 -6.68
C HIS A 80 -0.69 16.09 -6.17
N LEU A 81 -1.38 15.30 -7.03
CA LEU A 81 -1.79 13.93 -6.68
C LEU A 81 -0.59 13.06 -6.30
N LEU A 82 0.50 13.10 -7.08
CA LEU A 82 1.71 12.32 -6.78
C LEU A 82 2.42 12.82 -5.52
N GLU A 83 2.44 14.14 -5.28
CA GLU A 83 3.02 14.74 -4.08
C GLU A 83 2.29 14.25 -2.82
N GLU A 84 0.95 14.33 -2.80
CA GLU A 84 0.16 13.87 -1.67
C GLU A 84 0.24 12.36 -1.49
N ALA A 85 0.24 11.59 -2.58
CA ALA A 85 0.35 10.14 -2.53
C ALA A 85 1.70 9.68 -1.92
N LEU A 86 2.82 10.24 -2.36
CA LEU A 86 4.14 9.93 -1.81
C LEU A 86 4.27 10.31 -0.35
N PHE A 87 3.87 11.52 0.00
CA PHE A 87 3.94 12.02 1.36
C PHE A 87 3.10 11.17 2.32
N PHE A 88 1.85 10.88 1.94
CA PHE A 88 0.97 10.02 2.72
C PHE A 88 1.53 8.60 2.86
N ALA A 89 1.93 7.98 1.74
CA ALA A 89 2.40 6.60 1.75
C ALA A 89 3.66 6.43 2.61
N HIS A 90 4.61 7.35 2.51
CA HIS A 90 5.81 7.36 3.35
C HIS A 90 5.44 7.40 4.83
N ARG A 91 4.64 8.38 5.25
CA ARG A 91 4.23 8.51 6.65
C ARG A 91 3.44 7.30 7.13
N ALA A 92 2.51 6.80 6.31
CA ALA A 92 1.72 5.64 6.67
C ALA A 92 2.56 4.37 6.88
N VAL A 93 3.66 4.21 6.13
CA VAL A 93 4.62 3.11 6.32
C VAL A 93 5.47 3.33 7.56
N GLU A 94 6.01 4.53 7.78
CA GLU A 94 6.84 4.83 8.96
C GLU A 94 6.04 4.74 10.27
N ASP A 95 4.84 5.30 10.29
CA ASP A 95 3.99 5.32 11.49
C ASP A 95 3.33 3.96 11.78
N HIS A 96 3.48 2.96 10.88
CA HIS A 96 2.85 1.65 11.02
C HIS A 96 3.62 0.73 11.97
N ALA A 97 3.44 0.93 13.28
CA ALA A 97 4.21 0.25 14.33
C ALA A 97 4.27 -1.28 14.18
N VAL A 98 3.18 -1.93 13.74
CA VAL A 98 3.14 -3.40 13.56
C VAL A 98 4.01 -3.82 12.39
N LEU A 99 3.94 -3.09 11.26
CA LEU A 99 4.77 -3.35 10.08
C LEU A 99 6.25 -3.18 10.42
N GLN A 100 6.63 -2.05 11.04
CA GLN A 100 8.00 -1.77 11.45
C GLN A 100 8.53 -2.84 12.41
N LYS A 101 7.74 -3.24 13.41
CA LYS A 101 8.11 -4.33 14.32
C LYS A 101 8.39 -5.63 13.57
N ILE A 102 7.50 -6.05 12.65
CA ILE A 102 7.65 -7.31 11.92
C ILE A 102 8.84 -7.25 10.96
N LEU A 103 9.07 -6.12 10.29
CA LEU A 103 10.23 -5.91 9.40
C LEU A 103 11.56 -6.09 10.16
N VAL A 104 11.61 -5.70 11.43
CA VAL A 104 12.81 -5.86 12.26
C VAL A 104 12.92 -7.28 12.84
N THR A 105 11.79 -7.88 13.28
CA THR A 105 11.83 -9.12 14.07
C THR A 105 11.61 -10.39 13.26
N GLU A 106 10.89 -10.32 12.13
CA GLU A 106 10.47 -11.47 11.32
C GLU A 106 10.47 -11.15 9.81
N PRO A 107 11.52 -10.48 9.26
CA PRO A 107 11.52 -10.06 7.85
C PRO A 107 11.39 -11.23 6.89
N GLU A 108 11.96 -12.39 7.21
CA GLU A 108 11.91 -13.61 6.40
C GLU A 108 10.49 -14.16 6.22
N ARG A 109 9.55 -13.77 7.08
CA ARG A 109 8.13 -14.17 7.00
C ARG A 109 7.29 -13.17 6.25
N LEU A 110 7.61 -11.88 6.36
CA LEU A 110 6.84 -10.80 5.75
C LEU A 110 7.26 -10.54 4.30
N LEU A 111 8.56 -10.45 4.02
CA LEU A 111 9.06 -10.07 2.69
C LEU A 111 8.55 -10.96 1.54
N PRO A 112 8.47 -12.31 1.67
CA PRO A 112 7.89 -13.15 0.63
C PRO A 112 6.42 -12.82 0.34
N GLN A 113 5.63 -12.47 1.36
CA GLN A 113 4.23 -12.09 1.19
C GLN A 113 4.10 -10.75 0.45
N LEU A 114 4.92 -9.76 0.82
CA LEU A 114 4.96 -8.47 0.13
C LEU A 114 5.42 -8.61 -1.32
N THR A 115 6.36 -9.51 -1.60
CA THR A 115 6.84 -9.77 -2.96
C THR A 115 5.74 -10.39 -3.85
N VAL A 116 4.99 -11.36 -3.33
CA VAL A 116 3.86 -11.96 -4.07
C VAL A 116 2.77 -10.94 -4.35
N GLU A 117 2.47 -10.07 -3.38
CA GLU A 117 1.44 -9.04 -3.52
C GLU A 117 1.92 -7.83 -4.34
N SER A 118 3.24 -7.65 -4.56
CA SER A 118 3.79 -6.47 -5.25
C SER A 118 3.23 -6.29 -6.66
N GLN A 119 3.00 -7.37 -7.41
CA GLN A 119 2.40 -7.31 -8.75
C GLN A 119 0.96 -6.79 -8.72
N ARG A 120 0.18 -7.22 -7.71
CA ARG A 120 -1.19 -6.75 -7.52
C ARG A 120 -1.23 -5.29 -7.09
N VAL A 121 -0.29 -4.89 -6.23
CA VAL A 121 -0.12 -3.48 -5.81
C VAL A 121 0.20 -2.60 -7.00
N LEU A 122 1.17 -3.00 -7.83
CA LEU A 122 1.53 -2.28 -9.05
C LEU A 122 0.34 -2.13 -10.00
N ALA A 123 -0.38 -3.23 -10.25
CA ALA A 123 -1.56 -3.21 -11.12
C ALA A 123 -2.67 -2.32 -10.55
N PHE A 124 -2.87 -2.32 -9.24
CA PHE A 124 -3.86 -1.48 -8.57
C PHE A 124 -3.50 0.01 -8.69
N ILE A 125 -2.25 0.38 -8.39
CA ILE A 125 -1.78 1.77 -8.50
C ILE A 125 -1.87 2.23 -9.96
N ALA A 126 -1.43 1.41 -10.91
CA ALA A 126 -1.50 1.73 -12.34
C ALA A 126 -2.95 1.96 -12.79
N ALA A 127 -3.87 1.07 -12.43
CA ALA A 127 -5.30 1.23 -12.76
C ALA A 127 -5.90 2.50 -12.15
N PHE A 128 -5.48 2.87 -10.93
CA PHE A 128 -5.89 4.11 -10.28
C PHE A 128 -5.38 5.36 -11.01
N LEU A 129 -4.15 5.33 -11.54
CA LEU A 129 -3.51 6.48 -12.19
C LEU A 129 -3.99 6.72 -13.63
N VAL A 130 -4.40 5.68 -14.36
CA VAL A 130 -4.80 5.79 -15.79
C VAL A 130 -5.81 6.91 -16.04
N PRO A 131 -6.94 7.04 -15.31
CA PRO A 131 -7.93 8.10 -15.58
C PRO A 131 -7.40 9.54 -15.39
N TYR A 132 -6.37 9.72 -14.59
CA TYR A 132 -5.71 11.02 -14.42
C TYR A 132 -4.76 11.28 -15.59
N LEU A 133 -3.98 10.28 -16.00
CA LEU A 133 -3.03 10.37 -17.10
C LEU A 133 -3.71 10.54 -18.48
N GLU A 134 -4.94 10.06 -18.66
CA GLU A 134 -5.76 10.31 -19.86
C GLU A 134 -6.07 11.80 -20.08
N ARG A 135 -5.97 12.61 -19.03
CA ARG A 135 -6.26 14.06 -19.07
C ARG A 135 -5.00 14.91 -19.26
N GLU A 136 -3.81 14.27 -19.20
CA GLU A 136 -2.52 14.94 -19.25
C GLU A 136 -1.92 14.92 -20.67
N GLN A 137 -1.05 15.88 -20.95
CA GLN A 137 -0.23 15.87 -22.17
C GLN A 137 0.97 14.96 -21.97
N LEU A 138 0.84 13.72 -22.42
CA LEU A 138 1.91 12.74 -22.30
C LEU A 138 3.01 12.96 -23.36
N ARG A 139 4.22 12.52 -23.05
CA ARG A 139 5.35 12.53 -24.00
C ARG A 139 5.02 11.76 -25.28
N PRO A 140 5.58 12.16 -26.45
CA PRO A 140 5.40 11.43 -27.70
C PRO A 140 5.70 9.93 -27.55
N GLY A 141 4.75 9.09 -27.97
CA GLY A 141 4.85 7.64 -27.90
C GLY A 141 4.55 7.02 -26.52
N MET A 142 4.20 7.83 -25.51
CA MET A 142 3.74 7.36 -24.20
C MET A 142 2.22 7.18 -24.22
N THR A 143 1.73 6.02 -23.72
CA THR A 143 0.29 5.82 -23.47
C THR A 143 -0.01 5.98 -21.98
N PRO A 144 -1.26 6.26 -21.58
CA PRO A 144 -1.65 6.37 -20.16
C PRO A 144 -1.26 5.11 -19.35
N GLU A 145 -1.42 3.93 -19.92
CA GLU A 145 -1.09 2.65 -19.24
C GLU A 145 0.42 2.51 -19.01
N ARG A 146 1.24 2.86 -20.02
CA ARG A 146 2.71 2.81 -19.88
C ARG A 146 3.20 3.84 -18.88
N ALA A 147 2.62 5.05 -18.92
CA ALA A 147 2.92 6.10 -17.95
C ALA A 147 2.53 5.66 -16.52
N ALA A 148 1.33 5.09 -16.36
CA ALA A 148 0.86 4.57 -15.07
C ALA A 148 1.77 3.46 -14.52
N GLU A 149 2.19 2.51 -15.36
CA GLU A 149 3.11 1.45 -14.95
C GLU A 149 4.48 2.02 -14.52
N TYR A 150 5.04 2.95 -15.29
CA TYR A 150 6.30 3.62 -14.96
C TYR A 150 6.19 4.35 -13.61
N VAL A 151 5.18 5.21 -13.46
CA VAL A 151 4.98 5.99 -12.23
C VAL A 151 4.78 5.07 -11.02
N SER A 152 3.98 4.02 -11.17
CA SER A 152 3.74 3.05 -10.08
C SER A 152 5.02 2.40 -9.59
N ARG A 153 5.91 1.99 -10.51
CA ARG A 153 7.20 1.41 -10.15
C ARG A 153 8.11 2.42 -9.45
N MET A 154 8.14 3.66 -9.94
CA MET A 154 8.94 4.72 -9.34
C MET A 154 8.43 5.08 -7.93
N LEU A 155 7.11 5.20 -7.75
CA LEU A 155 6.51 5.45 -6.42
C LEU A 155 6.93 4.37 -5.41
N LEU A 156 6.78 3.09 -5.77
CA LEU A 156 7.16 1.99 -4.88
C LEU A 156 8.68 1.95 -4.63
N SER A 157 9.49 2.31 -5.63
CA SER A 157 10.95 2.40 -5.47
C SER A 157 11.32 3.46 -4.43
N PHE A 158 10.75 4.66 -4.53
CA PHE A 158 11.04 5.76 -3.58
C PHE A 158 10.50 5.47 -2.18
N ILE A 159 9.33 4.86 -2.04
CA ILE A 159 8.79 4.44 -0.72
C ILE A 159 9.69 3.37 -0.09
N GLY A 160 10.18 2.43 -0.89
CA GLY A 160 11.08 1.37 -0.41
C GLY A 160 12.48 1.88 -0.08
N GLN A 161 12.97 2.89 -0.82
CA GLN A 161 14.29 3.47 -0.61
C GLN A 161 14.34 4.92 -1.12
N GLN A 162 14.32 5.85 -0.19
CA GLN A 162 14.21 7.30 -0.46
C GLN A 162 15.43 7.88 -1.20
N GLY A 163 16.60 7.23 -1.09
CA GLY A 163 17.85 7.75 -1.64
C GLY A 163 18.26 9.06 -0.97
N ARG A 164 18.43 10.11 -1.80
CA ARG A 164 18.79 11.47 -1.32
C ARG A 164 17.59 12.31 -0.87
N TRP A 165 16.37 11.82 -1.03
CA TRP A 165 15.15 12.55 -0.79
C TRP A 165 14.60 12.27 0.60
N ASP A 166 14.17 13.31 1.31
CA ASP A 166 13.39 13.18 2.53
C ASP A 166 11.90 13.23 2.18
N LEU A 167 11.23 12.08 2.20
CA LEU A 167 9.80 11.99 1.92
C LEU A 167 8.92 12.48 3.07
N GLY A 168 9.50 12.76 4.24
CA GLY A 168 8.83 13.46 5.34
C GLY A 168 8.77 14.97 5.16
N ASP A 169 9.57 15.53 4.24
CA ASP A 169 9.59 16.96 3.89
C ASP A 169 8.79 17.20 2.60
N ARG A 170 7.64 17.87 2.72
CA ARG A 170 6.76 18.20 1.58
C ARG A 170 7.47 18.95 0.46
N ALA A 171 8.42 19.84 0.78
CA ALA A 171 9.15 20.59 -0.23
C ALA A 171 10.12 19.70 -1.02
N GLN A 172 10.68 18.68 -0.39
CA GLN A 172 11.50 17.69 -1.07
C GLN A 172 10.66 16.72 -1.91
N VAL A 173 9.51 16.27 -1.41
CA VAL A 173 8.54 15.48 -2.18
C VAL A 173 8.12 16.23 -3.44
N ALA A 174 7.75 17.50 -3.33
CA ALA A 174 7.37 18.32 -4.48
C ALA A 174 8.51 18.47 -5.50
N ARG A 175 9.75 18.62 -5.04
CA ARG A 175 10.93 18.65 -5.93
C ARG A 175 11.15 17.32 -6.62
N LEU A 176 11.08 16.20 -5.89
CA LEU A 176 11.22 14.86 -6.42
C LEU A 176 10.18 14.60 -7.54
N VAL A 177 8.92 14.89 -7.27
CA VAL A 177 7.84 14.71 -8.26
C VAL A 177 8.13 15.51 -9.53
N ARG A 178 8.46 16.79 -9.39
CA ARG A 178 8.74 17.68 -10.54
C ARG A 178 10.02 17.31 -11.30
N SER A 179 11.07 16.85 -10.62
CA SER A 179 12.36 16.59 -11.28
C SER A 179 12.54 15.15 -11.77
N GLU A 180 11.90 14.18 -11.13
CA GLU A 180 12.16 12.75 -11.40
C GLU A 180 10.94 12.01 -11.98
N LEU A 181 9.71 12.36 -11.55
CA LEU A 181 8.52 11.62 -11.95
C LEU A 181 7.84 12.23 -13.18
N LEU A 182 7.47 13.51 -13.12
CA LEU A 182 6.72 14.16 -14.20
C LEU A 182 7.48 14.19 -15.53
N PRO A 183 8.80 14.52 -15.58
CA PRO A 183 9.53 14.53 -16.84
C PRO A 183 9.64 13.16 -17.52
N GLY A 184 9.46 12.08 -16.77
CA GLY A 184 9.43 10.72 -17.32
C GLY A 184 8.18 10.41 -18.14
N VAL A 185 7.08 11.12 -17.91
CA VAL A 185 5.76 10.81 -18.48
C VAL A 185 5.09 11.97 -19.19
N LEU A 186 5.25 13.21 -18.70
CA LEU A 186 4.60 14.39 -19.27
C LEU A 186 5.50 15.11 -20.29
N ASP A 187 4.88 15.75 -21.27
CA ASP A 187 5.56 16.66 -22.18
C ASP A 187 5.72 18.03 -21.50
N VAL A 188 6.88 18.22 -20.85
CA VAL A 188 7.23 19.45 -20.14
C VAL A 188 7.65 20.58 -21.09
N THR A 189 7.73 20.35 -22.40
CA THR A 189 8.12 21.36 -23.40
C THR A 189 6.99 22.32 -23.77
N SER A 190 5.74 22.00 -23.42
CA SER A 190 4.55 22.79 -23.78
C SER A 190 4.12 23.82 -22.72
N ALA A 191 4.85 23.95 -21.61
CA ALA A 191 4.50 24.81 -20.46
C ALA A 191 5.39 26.06 -20.34
N THR A 192 5.68 26.73 -21.49
CA THR A 192 6.40 28.03 -21.50
C THR A 192 5.52 29.11 -22.07
#